data_9e92203807e47205076993e84a514339
#
_entry.id   9e92203807e47205076993e84a514339
#
_cell.length_a   1.000
_cell.length_b   1.000
_cell.length_c   1.000
_cell.angle_alpha   90.00
_cell.angle_beta   90.00
_cell.angle_gamma   90.00
#
_symmetry.space_group_name_H-M   'P 1'
#
loop_
_entity.id
_entity.type
_entity.pdbx_description
1 polymer ?
#
loop_
_entity_poly.entity_id
_entity_poly.type
_entity_poly.pdbx_seq_one_letter_code
_entity_poly.pdbx_strand_id
1 'polypeptide(L)'
;MNRKHALTLGAVGLSIALAAPATFGQQAAPGNMNILIVCGDENGTYTKCTSLDDRSLELHLRLNLGHHVTMMPDDTEEAEMQAAADAVDLIIVPESVTSTGVGTKLTATSTPIINMEAFLQDEFQFVDPDSQSVDPGSPEGGAGGTVEEPTGEVEVGHFGSIPGETDIVIVDPSHPLAAGLSGRVTVYTIPAEINWAVSEVLAPGVQSVAALPDYPEAQSIYFILPGDALFDGSPSPNLRISLFTENNNDLGTYHRMTDDGHLLFDASLNWALTYGSGM
;
A
#
# COMPACT_ATOMS: atom_id res chain seq x y z
N MET A 1 -63.63 -21.47 50.15
CA MET A 1 -63.19 -20.14 49.65
C MET A 1 -61.85 -20.32 48.93
N ASN A 2 -61.90 -20.46 47.60
CA ASN A 2 -60.72 -20.66 46.74
C ASN A 2 -60.36 -19.33 46.05
N ARG A 3 -59.25 -18.72 46.41
CA ARG A 3 -58.66 -17.59 45.67
C ARG A 3 -57.71 -18.12 44.61
N LYS A 4 -58.03 -17.91 43.36
CA LYS A 4 -57.16 -18.15 42.21
C LYS A 4 -56.30 -16.85 42.03
N HIS A 5 -55.00 -17.00 42.13
CA HIS A 5 -54.06 -15.95 41.74
C HIS A 5 -53.74 -16.12 40.22
N ALA A 6 -54.04 -15.11 39.44
CA ALA A 6 -53.65 -15.01 38.05
C ALA A 6 -52.26 -14.36 37.98
N LEU A 7 -51.29 -15.07 37.41
CA LEU A 7 -49.96 -14.53 37.06
C LEU A 7 -50.07 -13.87 35.69
N THR A 8 -49.83 -12.58 35.64
CA THR A 8 -49.66 -11.85 34.36
C THR A 8 -48.21 -11.88 33.96
N LEU A 9 -47.87 -12.61 32.90
CA LEU A 9 -46.54 -12.55 32.29
C LEU A 9 -46.48 -11.26 31.41
N GLY A 10 -45.65 -10.31 31.83
CA GLY A 10 -45.28 -9.16 31.02
C GLY A 10 -44.21 -9.56 30.02
N ALA A 11 -44.50 -9.52 28.74
CA ALA A 11 -43.52 -9.68 27.67
C ALA A 11 -42.69 -8.39 27.55
N VAL A 12 -41.39 -8.46 27.93
CA VAL A 12 -40.43 -7.40 27.68
C VAL A 12 -39.93 -7.61 26.26
N GLY A 13 -40.41 -6.80 25.33
CA GLY A 13 -39.90 -6.76 23.97
C GLY A 13 -38.52 -6.09 23.93
N LEU A 14 -37.48 -6.88 23.69
CA LEU A 14 -36.13 -6.40 23.42
C LEU A 14 -36.07 -5.93 21.96
N SER A 15 -36.17 -4.62 21.71
CA SER A 15 -35.96 -4.05 20.39
C SER A 15 -34.45 -3.94 20.13
N ILE A 16 -33.89 -4.87 19.36
CA ILE A 16 -32.54 -4.77 18.81
C ILE A 16 -32.62 -3.78 17.64
N ALA A 17 -32.16 -2.56 17.84
CA ALA A 17 -31.90 -1.63 16.75
C ALA A 17 -30.65 -2.15 16.00
N LEU A 18 -30.85 -2.76 14.83
CA LEU A 18 -29.75 -2.94 13.89
C LEU A 18 -29.33 -1.56 13.40
N ALA A 19 -28.17 -1.09 13.87
CA ALA A 19 -27.49 0.04 13.24
C ALA A 19 -27.14 -0.39 11.81
N ALA A 20 -27.67 0.31 10.82
CA ALA A 20 -27.21 0.15 9.45
C ALA A 20 -25.71 0.50 9.41
N PRO A 21 -24.86 -0.25 8.69
CA PRO A 21 -23.47 0.13 8.51
C PRO A 21 -23.47 1.54 7.89
N ALA A 22 -22.66 2.43 8.46
CA ALA A 22 -22.40 3.73 7.86
C ALA A 22 -21.70 3.44 6.52
N THR A 23 -22.41 3.64 5.41
CA THR A 23 -21.78 3.72 4.10
C THR A 23 -20.96 5.00 4.13
N PHE A 24 -19.66 4.89 4.40
CA PHE A 24 -18.73 5.96 4.08
C PHE A 24 -18.79 6.08 2.55
N GLY A 25 -19.55 7.04 2.06
CA GLY A 25 -19.54 7.40 0.65
C GLY A 25 -18.12 7.87 0.35
N GLN A 26 -17.33 7.00 -0.26
CA GLN A 26 -16.03 7.38 -0.79
C GLN A 26 -16.33 8.45 -1.85
N GLN A 27 -15.99 9.70 -1.53
CA GLN A 27 -16.09 10.78 -2.50
C GLN A 27 -15.03 10.50 -3.54
N ALA A 28 -15.45 10.24 -4.78
CA ALA A 28 -14.52 10.07 -5.88
C ALA A 28 -13.59 11.30 -5.96
N ALA A 29 -12.29 11.07 -6.14
CA ALA A 29 -11.36 12.16 -6.38
C ALA A 29 -11.85 13.03 -7.54
N PRO A 30 -11.64 14.36 -7.49
CA PRO A 30 -11.96 15.22 -8.63
C PRO A 30 -11.21 14.68 -9.84
N GLY A 31 -11.90 14.53 -10.98
CA GLY A 31 -11.24 14.24 -12.25
C GLY A 31 -10.23 15.33 -12.62
N ASN A 32 -9.34 15.05 -13.59
CA ASN A 32 -8.30 15.96 -14.08
C ASN A 32 -7.16 16.32 -13.11
N MET A 33 -6.83 15.44 -12.15
CA MET A 33 -5.62 15.59 -11.36
C MET A 33 -4.39 15.20 -12.18
N ASN A 34 -3.25 15.82 -11.90
CA ASN A 34 -1.97 15.51 -12.53
C ASN A 34 -1.28 14.43 -11.70
N ILE A 35 -0.95 13.30 -12.31
CA ILE A 35 -0.32 12.16 -11.64
C ILE A 35 1.01 11.87 -12.34
N LEU A 36 2.07 11.70 -11.55
CA LEU A 36 3.35 11.18 -11.99
C LEU A 36 3.43 9.69 -11.68
N ILE A 37 3.67 8.86 -12.70
CA ILE A 37 4.10 7.47 -12.50
C ILE A 37 5.61 7.43 -12.72
N VAL A 38 6.37 7.04 -11.70
CA VAL A 38 7.79 6.70 -11.83
C VAL A 38 7.85 5.25 -12.27
N CYS A 39 8.29 4.99 -13.48
CA CYS A 39 8.14 3.69 -14.13
C CYS A 39 9.48 3.01 -14.37
N GLY A 40 9.45 1.69 -14.26
CA GLY A 40 10.56 0.81 -14.60
C GLY A 40 10.54 0.34 -16.05
N ASP A 41 11.40 -0.62 -16.33
CA ASP A 41 11.53 -1.26 -17.62
C ASP A 41 11.61 -2.80 -17.45
N GLU A 42 10.87 -3.54 -18.23
CA GLU A 42 10.83 -5.01 -18.18
C GLU A 42 12.19 -5.70 -18.49
N ASN A 43 13.17 -4.95 -19.00
CA ASN A 43 14.45 -5.49 -19.45
C ASN A 43 15.65 -5.02 -18.61
N GLY A 44 15.41 -4.29 -17.52
CA GLY A 44 16.49 -3.77 -16.66
C GLY A 44 17.43 -2.79 -17.36
N THR A 45 16.98 -2.14 -18.44
CA THR A 45 17.78 -1.12 -19.14
C THR A 45 17.56 0.29 -18.58
N TYR A 46 16.61 0.43 -17.65
CA TYR A 46 16.31 1.59 -16.82
C TYR A 46 16.06 2.92 -17.55
N THR A 47 15.81 2.89 -18.85
CA THR A 47 15.71 4.11 -19.67
C THR A 47 14.35 4.33 -20.30
N LYS A 48 13.40 3.45 -20.08
CA LYS A 48 12.09 3.50 -20.76
C LYS A 48 11.01 2.89 -19.91
N CYS A 49 9.90 3.57 -19.77
CA CYS A 49 8.66 3.06 -19.19
C CYS A 49 8.05 1.96 -20.08
N THR A 50 8.59 0.75 -20.06
CA THR A 50 8.17 -0.34 -20.93
C THR A 50 7.35 -1.42 -20.24
N SER A 51 7.27 -1.40 -18.91
CA SER A 51 6.42 -2.32 -18.14
C SER A 51 4.98 -2.29 -18.66
N LEU A 52 4.42 -3.47 -18.95
CA LEU A 52 3.03 -3.60 -19.39
C LEU A 52 2.08 -3.28 -18.25
N ASP A 53 2.50 -3.53 -17.02
CA ASP A 53 1.72 -3.25 -15.82
C ASP A 53 1.58 -1.74 -15.60
N ASP A 54 2.68 -0.99 -15.68
CA ASP A 54 2.67 0.48 -15.61
C ASP A 54 1.78 1.08 -16.70
N ARG A 55 1.80 0.48 -17.89
CA ARG A 55 0.93 0.92 -18.98
C ARG A 55 -0.54 0.61 -18.71
N SER A 56 -0.84 -0.50 -18.06
CA SER A 56 -2.20 -0.84 -17.65
C SER A 56 -2.69 0.12 -16.57
N LEU A 57 -1.83 0.45 -15.61
CA LEU A 57 -2.09 1.46 -14.60
C LEU A 57 -2.31 2.85 -15.21
N GLU A 58 -1.43 3.29 -16.13
CA GLU A 58 -1.60 4.55 -16.88
C GLU A 58 -2.97 4.61 -17.57
N LEU A 59 -3.35 3.54 -18.28
CA LEU A 59 -4.62 3.48 -18.98
C LEU A 59 -5.82 3.55 -18.02
N HIS A 60 -5.76 2.87 -16.88
CA HIS A 60 -6.79 2.97 -15.85
C HIS A 60 -6.97 4.40 -15.35
N LEU A 61 -5.88 5.04 -14.94
CA LEU A 61 -5.89 6.42 -14.44
C LEU A 61 -6.43 7.42 -15.48
N ARG A 62 -6.03 7.27 -16.75
CA ARG A 62 -6.42 8.20 -17.82
C ARG A 62 -7.82 7.95 -18.36
N LEU A 63 -8.17 6.69 -18.66
CA LEU A 63 -9.38 6.36 -19.39
C LEU A 63 -10.56 6.10 -18.47
N ASN A 64 -10.32 5.47 -17.32
CA ASN A 64 -11.39 5.12 -16.40
C ASN A 64 -11.63 6.23 -15.37
N LEU A 65 -10.55 6.88 -14.88
CA LEU A 65 -10.65 7.89 -13.82
C LEU A 65 -10.50 9.33 -14.34
N GLY A 66 -10.02 9.54 -15.57
CA GLY A 66 -9.97 10.85 -16.22
C GLY A 66 -8.84 11.77 -15.76
N HIS A 67 -7.75 11.21 -15.23
CA HIS A 67 -6.57 11.96 -14.77
C HIS A 67 -5.59 12.28 -15.90
N HIS A 68 -4.74 13.29 -15.69
CA HIS A 68 -3.58 13.57 -16.53
C HIS A 68 -2.38 12.81 -15.97
N VAL A 69 -1.83 11.89 -16.76
CA VAL A 69 -0.72 11.04 -16.31
C VAL A 69 0.54 11.36 -17.09
N THR A 70 1.62 11.60 -16.38
CA THR A 70 2.99 11.66 -16.90
C THR A 70 3.75 10.43 -16.42
N MET A 71 4.47 9.77 -17.32
CA MET A 71 5.35 8.66 -16.97
C MET A 71 6.81 9.13 -17.08
N MET A 72 7.63 8.75 -16.09
CA MET A 72 9.04 9.14 -16.02
C MET A 72 9.88 7.94 -15.56
N PRO A 73 10.99 7.60 -16.26
CA PRO A 73 11.86 6.53 -15.85
C PRO A 73 12.47 6.72 -14.47
N ASP A 74 12.67 5.64 -13.73
CA ASP A 74 13.23 5.63 -12.38
C ASP A 74 14.68 6.13 -12.30
N ASP A 75 15.46 5.96 -13.39
CA ASP A 75 16.84 6.44 -13.52
C ASP A 75 16.96 7.93 -13.90
N THR A 76 15.83 8.64 -14.06
CA THR A 76 15.83 10.08 -14.34
C THR A 76 16.66 10.84 -13.30
N GLU A 77 17.42 11.83 -13.75
CA GLU A 77 18.23 12.68 -12.90
C GLU A 77 17.40 13.31 -11.76
N GLU A 78 17.96 13.35 -10.55
CA GLU A 78 17.27 13.79 -9.34
C GLU A 78 16.57 15.14 -9.48
N ALA A 79 17.26 16.15 -10.04
CA ALA A 79 16.70 17.49 -10.18
C ALA A 79 15.50 17.53 -11.15
N GLU A 80 15.48 16.68 -12.19
CA GLU A 80 14.38 16.58 -13.12
C GLU A 80 13.20 15.83 -12.47
N MET A 81 13.47 14.75 -11.74
CA MET A 81 12.45 14.00 -11.02
C MET A 81 11.80 14.84 -9.92
N GLN A 82 12.56 15.60 -9.15
CA GLN A 82 12.02 16.51 -8.14
C GLN A 82 11.16 17.61 -8.78
N ALA A 83 11.62 18.21 -9.90
CA ALA A 83 10.82 19.23 -10.60
C ALA A 83 9.50 18.66 -11.14
N ALA A 84 9.48 17.41 -11.60
CA ALA A 84 8.27 16.73 -12.02
C ALA A 84 7.36 16.40 -10.84
N ALA A 85 7.94 15.93 -9.73
CA ALA A 85 7.23 15.63 -8.49
C ALA A 85 6.51 16.86 -7.89
N ASP A 86 7.15 18.03 -7.95
CA ASP A 86 6.58 19.28 -7.43
C ASP A 86 5.48 19.87 -8.35
N ALA A 87 5.35 19.36 -9.58
CA ALA A 87 4.38 19.85 -10.58
C ALA A 87 3.09 19.01 -10.64
N VAL A 88 2.95 17.97 -9.82
CA VAL A 88 1.82 17.04 -9.86
C VAL A 88 1.07 17.00 -8.52
N ASP A 89 -0.11 16.41 -8.55
CA ASP A 89 -0.97 16.26 -7.36
C ASP A 89 -0.72 14.94 -6.61
N LEU A 90 -0.12 13.95 -7.28
CA LEU A 90 0.19 12.64 -6.72
C LEU A 90 1.35 12.00 -7.49
N ILE A 91 2.18 11.25 -6.76
CA ILE A 91 3.22 10.38 -7.31
C ILE A 91 2.83 8.92 -7.01
N ILE A 92 2.94 8.06 -8.02
CA ILE A 92 2.83 6.61 -7.87
C ILE A 92 4.18 6.01 -8.27
N VAL A 93 4.71 5.15 -7.41
CA VAL A 93 5.95 4.39 -7.62
C VAL A 93 5.55 2.92 -7.69
N PRO A 94 5.34 2.37 -8.92
CA PRO A 94 4.98 0.97 -9.11
C PRO A 94 6.13 0.02 -8.74
N GLU A 95 5.81 -1.24 -8.64
CA GLU A 95 6.73 -2.35 -8.39
C GLU A 95 7.72 -2.64 -9.53
N SER A 96 7.53 -2.03 -10.69
CA SER A 96 8.41 -2.20 -11.87
C SER A 96 9.72 -1.43 -11.78
N VAL A 97 9.83 -0.48 -10.84
CA VAL A 97 11.05 0.30 -10.66
C VAL A 97 12.14 -0.52 -10.00
N THR A 98 13.38 -0.03 -10.08
CA THR A 98 14.43 -0.51 -9.18
C THR A 98 14.58 0.45 -8.01
N SER A 99 14.69 -0.07 -6.80
CA SER A 99 14.89 0.75 -5.62
C SER A 99 16.11 1.67 -5.77
N THR A 100 17.21 1.15 -6.33
CA THR A 100 18.43 1.94 -6.61
C THR A 100 18.23 3.01 -7.70
N GLY A 101 17.33 2.80 -8.64
CA GLY A 101 16.98 3.78 -9.68
C GLY A 101 16.27 4.99 -9.07
N VAL A 102 15.26 4.75 -8.25
CA VAL A 102 14.52 5.80 -7.52
C VAL A 102 15.37 6.36 -6.38
N GLY A 103 15.91 5.50 -5.50
CA GLY A 103 16.69 5.89 -4.33
C GLY A 103 15.98 6.96 -3.51
N THR A 104 16.74 7.97 -3.10
CA THR A 104 16.21 9.08 -2.27
C THR A 104 15.64 10.25 -3.04
N LYS A 105 15.52 10.18 -4.38
CA LYS A 105 15.12 11.31 -5.24
C LYS A 105 13.76 11.94 -4.89
N LEU A 106 12.84 11.16 -4.30
CA LEU A 106 11.50 11.61 -3.95
C LEU A 106 11.28 11.87 -2.45
N THR A 107 12.30 11.68 -1.63
CA THR A 107 12.13 11.72 -0.16
C THR A 107 11.80 13.12 0.37
N ALA A 108 12.21 14.19 -0.31
CA ALA A 108 12.02 15.56 0.10
C ALA A 108 10.76 16.24 -0.50
N THR A 109 10.06 15.61 -1.45
CA THR A 109 8.87 16.21 -2.07
C THR A 109 7.73 16.39 -1.07
N SER A 110 6.94 17.45 -1.24
CA SER A 110 5.70 17.65 -0.48
C SER A 110 4.47 16.99 -1.14
N THR A 111 4.63 16.46 -2.36
CA THR A 111 3.56 15.79 -3.09
C THR A 111 3.30 14.40 -2.49
N PRO A 112 2.03 14.00 -2.26
CA PRO A 112 1.70 12.67 -1.77
C PRO A 112 2.30 11.55 -2.62
N ILE A 113 2.70 10.44 -1.99
CA ILE A 113 3.29 9.28 -2.65
C ILE A 113 2.50 8.02 -2.33
N ILE A 114 2.18 7.22 -3.36
CA ILE A 114 1.79 5.81 -3.22
C ILE A 114 2.99 4.97 -3.66
N ASN A 115 3.58 4.25 -2.71
CA ASN A 115 4.69 3.33 -2.94
C ASN A 115 4.16 1.91 -3.08
N MET A 116 4.53 1.25 -4.17
CA MET A 116 4.21 -0.14 -4.49
C MET A 116 5.47 -1.00 -4.57
N GLU A 117 6.66 -0.40 -4.45
CA GLU A 117 7.96 -1.07 -4.47
C GLU A 117 8.41 -1.40 -3.05
N ALA A 118 8.56 -2.69 -2.76
CA ALA A 118 8.91 -3.18 -1.41
C ALA A 118 10.28 -2.70 -0.92
N PHE A 119 11.23 -2.55 -1.83
CA PHE A 119 12.62 -2.21 -1.53
C PHE A 119 12.91 -0.71 -1.54
N LEU A 120 11.86 0.14 -1.50
CA LEU A 120 11.95 1.59 -1.25
C LEU A 120 11.42 2.00 0.13
N GLN A 121 11.08 1.03 0.98
CA GLN A 121 10.50 1.31 2.30
C GLN A 121 11.51 1.98 3.23
N ASP A 122 12.77 1.62 3.14
CA ASP A 122 13.88 2.19 3.91
C ASP A 122 14.29 3.59 3.40
N GLU A 123 14.40 3.81 2.08
CA GLU A 123 14.64 5.13 1.52
C GLU A 123 13.52 6.12 1.85
N PHE A 124 12.28 5.65 1.83
CA PHE A 124 11.13 6.46 2.26
C PHE A 124 10.97 6.53 3.77
N GLN A 125 11.84 5.86 4.52
CA GLN A 125 11.85 5.85 5.99
C GLN A 125 10.54 5.40 6.64
N PHE A 126 9.83 4.51 5.96
CA PHE A 126 8.75 3.74 6.58
C PHE A 126 9.30 2.75 7.60
N VAL A 127 10.48 2.21 7.32
CA VAL A 127 11.17 1.22 8.13
C VAL A 127 12.56 1.68 8.52
N ASP A 128 13.15 0.97 9.48
CA ASP A 128 14.56 1.14 9.87
C ASP A 128 15.47 0.86 8.67
N PRO A 129 16.28 1.82 8.20
CA PRO A 129 17.18 1.63 7.08
C PRO A 129 18.32 0.64 7.38
N ASP A 130 18.57 0.32 8.65
CA ASP A 130 19.54 -0.69 9.08
C ASP A 130 18.89 -2.09 9.20
N SER A 131 17.58 -2.22 8.98
CA SER A 131 16.88 -3.50 9.03
C SER A 131 17.11 -4.31 7.76
N GLN A 132 16.92 -5.64 7.86
CA GLN A 132 17.17 -6.55 6.74
C GLN A 132 15.94 -6.64 5.84
N SER A 133 16.14 -6.38 4.54
CA SER A 133 15.14 -6.67 3.52
C SER A 133 15.21 -8.14 3.06
N VAL A 134 14.07 -8.69 2.62
CA VAL A 134 13.99 -10.04 2.03
C VAL A 134 13.43 -9.94 0.62
N ASP A 135 14.22 -10.42 -0.33
CA ASP A 135 13.82 -10.68 -1.71
C ASP A 135 13.92 -12.18 -2.00
N PRO A 136 12.83 -12.94 -1.81
CA PRO A 136 12.83 -14.38 -2.05
C PRO A 136 12.96 -14.76 -3.53
N GLY A 137 12.80 -13.81 -4.46
CA GLY A 137 12.96 -14.00 -5.90
C GLY A 137 14.39 -13.83 -6.41
N SER A 138 15.32 -13.30 -5.62
CA SER A 138 16.71 -13.13 -6.04
C SER A 138 17.49 -14.44 -5.94
N PRO A 139 17.98 -15.01 -7.05
CA PRO A 139 18.79 -16.24 -7.02
C PRO A 139 20.16 -16.04 -6.37
N GLU A 140 20.59 -14.82 -6.11
CA GLU A 140 21.88 -14.47 -5.51
C GLU A 140 21.78 -14.07 -4.03
N GLY A 141 20.56 -14.18 -3.41
CA GLY A 141 20.36 -13.69 -2.06
C GLY A 141 20.89 -12.25 -1.98
N GLY A 142 20.17 -11.30 -2.61
CA GLY A 142 20.45 -9.89 -2.39
C GLY A 142 20.53 -9.62 -0.88
N ALA A 143 21.05 -8.50 -0.42
CA ALA A 143 21.35 -8.22 0.99
C ALA A 143 20.17 -8.45 1.98
N GLY A 144 19.39 -9.46 1.84
CA GLY A 144 18.22 -9.95 2.54
C GLY A 144 18.00 -11.44 2.34
N GLY A 145 19.01 -12.19 1.93
CA GLY A 145 18.89 -13.65 1.85
C GLY A 145 18.57 -14.25 3.21
N THR A 146 17.75 -15.31 3.22
CA THR A 146 17.62 -16.20 4.36
C THR A 146 19.01 -16.62 4.82
N VAL A 147 19.48 -16.06 5.92
CA VAL A 147 20.69 -16.53 6.58
C VAL A 147 20.27 -17.82 7.28
N GLU A 148 20.65 -18.99 6.73
CA GLU A 148 20.59 -20.23 7.48
C GLU A 148 21.57 -20.09 8.65
N GLU A 149 21.07 -19.73 9.82
CA GLU A 149 21.81 -19.85 11.06
C GLU A 149 22.18 -21.33 11.27
N PRO A 150 23.34 -21.61 11.89
CA PRO A 150 23.80 -22.99 12.18
C PRO A 150 22.79 -23.82 13.00
N THR A 151 21.75 -23.20 13.51
CA THR A 151 20.65 -23.80 14.28
C THR A 151 19.49 -24.27 13.40
N GLY A 152 19.49 -23.96 12.09
CA GLY A 152 18.38 -24.28 11.18
C GLY A 152 17.15 -23.39 11.38
N GLU A 153 17.26 -22.28 12.12
CA GLU A 153 16.25 -21.23 12.19
C GLU A 153 16.43 -20.32 10.97
N VAL A 154 15.36 -20.09 10.25
CA VAL A 154 15.32 -19.12 9.14
C VAL A 154 15.17 -17.73 9.77
N GLU A 155 16.19 -16.89 9.68
CA GLU A 155 15.98 -15.47 9.97
C GLU A 155 15.03 -14.90 8.91
N VAL A 156 13.84 -14.56 9.36
CA VAL A 156 12.86 -13.83 8.55
C VAL A 156 13.33 -12.39 8.49
N GLY A 157 13.51 -11.83 7.29
CA GLY A 157 13.80 -10.41 7.15
C GLY A 157 12.71 -9.53 7.78
N HIS A 158 12.99 -8.25 7.90
CA HIS A 158 12.11 -7.31 8.58
C HIS A 158 11.12 -6.61 7.63
N PHE A 159 11.43 -6.53 6.35
CA PHE A 159 10.57 -5.97 5.30
C PHE A 159 10.93 -6.56 3.94
N GLY A 160 10.08 -6.33 2.93
CA GLY A 160 10.30 -6.83 1.57
C GLY A 160 9.03 -7.40 0.97
N SER A 161 9.16 -8.51 0.21
CA SER A 161 8.04 -9.21 -0.40
C SER A 161 7.94 -10.66 0.06
N ILE A 162 6.73 -11.23 0.01
CA ILE A 162 6.47 -12.65 0.24
C ILE A 162 5.77 -13.23 -0.99
N PRO A 163 6.32 -14.30 -1.62
CA PRO A 163 5.73 -14.91 -2.79
C PRO A 163 4.62 -15.89 -2.44
N GLY A 164 3.75 -16.14 -3.41
CA GLY A 164 2.76 -17.21 -3.33
C GLY A 164 1.48 -16.83 -2.60
N GLU A 165 1.29 -15.57 -2.27
CA GLU A 165 0.13 -15.06 -1.55
C GLU A 165 -0.94 -14.51 -2.49
N THR A 166 -2.20 -14.59 -2.04
CA THR A 166 -3.36 -13.97 -2.73
C THR A 166 -4.15 -13.05 -1.85
N ASP A 167 -3.94 -13.12 -0.53
CA ASP A 167 -4.83 -12.53 0.47
C ASP A 167 -4.07 -11.58 1.41
N ILE A 168 -4.80 -10.60 1.93
CA ILE A 168 -4.41 -9.78 3.07
C ILE A 168 -5.52 -9.78 4.12
N VAL A 169 -5.23 -9.29 5.33
CA VAL A 169 -6.23 -9.10 6.40
C VAL A 169 -6.34 -7.62 6.74
N ILE A 170 -7.53 -7.06 6.58
CA ILE A 170 -7.82 -5.69 7.00
C ILE A 170 -7.86 -5.63 8.53
N VAL A 171 -6.95 -4.87 9.13
CA VAL A 171 -6.82 -4.69 10.58
C VAL A 171 -7.51 -3.41 11.07
N ASP A 172 -7.62 -2.38 10.22
CA ASP A 172 -8.45 -1.19 10.48
C ASP A 172 -9.52 -0.99 9.40
N PRO A 173 -10.69 -1.64 9.51
CA PRO A 173 -11.76 -1.51 8.53
C PRO A 173 -12.47 -0.15 8.56
N SER A 174 -12.15 0.72 9.53
CA SER A 174 -12.71 2.06 9.61
C SER A 174 -11.94 3.08 8.79
N HIS A 175 -10.70 2.77 8.42
CA HIS A 175 -9.86 3.68 7.64
C HIS A 175 -10.29 3.73 6.16
N PRO A 176 -10.23 4.90 5.49
CA PRO A 176 -10.57 5.03 4.06
C PRO A 176 -9.81 4.07 3.14
N LEU A 177 -8.54 3.77 3.44
CA LEU A 177 -7.71 2.81 2.68
C LEU A 177 -8.25 1.38 2.72
N ALA A 178 -9.09 1.02 3.69
CA ALA A 178 -9.75 -0.28 3.73
C ALA A 178 -10.88 -0.43 2.69
N ALA A 179 -11.25 0.65 2.00
CA ALA A 179 -12.31 0.66 0.97
C ALA A 179 -13.67 0.11 1.45
N GLY A 180 -13.93 0.09 2.77
CA GLY A 180 -15.09 -0.56 3.36
C GLY A 180 -14.99 -2.09 3.50
N LEU A 181 -13.87 -2.67 3.11
CA LEU A 181 -13.58 -4.09 3.29
C LEU A 181 -13.19 -4.40 4.75
N SER A 182 -13.25 -5.66 5.14
CA SER A 182 -12.92 -6.11 6.50
C SER A 182 -12.54 -7.58 6.53
N GLY A 183 -11.71 -7.98 7.51
CA GLY A 183 -11.24 -9.34 7.65
C GLY A 183 -10.32 -9.77 6.51
N ARG A 184 -10.32 -11.05 6.16
CA ARG A 184 -9.48 -11.60 5.08
C ARG A 184 -10.06 -11.21 3.71
N VAL A 185 -9.22 -10.65 2.86
CA VAL A 185 -9.57 -10.14 1.52
C VAL A 185 -8.63 -10.76 0.50
N THR A 186 -9.18 -11.36 -0.55
CA THR A 186 -8.40 -11.87 -1.68
C THR A 186 -8.10 -10.71 -2.63
N VAL A 187 -6.85 -10.32 -2.74
CA VAL A 187 -6.40 -9.17 -3.55
C VAL A 187 -5.86 -9.57 -4.92
N TYR A 188 -5.43 -10.83 -5.09
CA TYR A 188 -4.93 -11.34 -6.38
C TYR A 188 -5.73 -12.55 -6.86
N THR A 189 -5.93 -12.64 -8.17
CA THR A 189 -6.62 -13.76 -8.83
C THR A 189 -5.79 -15.04 -8.90
N ILE A 190 -4.47 -14.91 -8.82
CA ILE A 190 -3.48 -16.00 -8.76
C ILE A 190 -2.40 -15.59 -7.76
N PRO A 191 -1.66 -16.54 -7.18
CA PRO A 191 -0.55 -16.23 -6.28
C PRO A 191 0.42 -15.22 -6.89
N ALA A 192 0.75 -14.19 -6.12
CA ALA A 192 1.67 -13.12 -6.47
C ALA A 192 2.62 -12.84 -5.29
N GLU A 193 3.44 -11.83 -5.39
CA GLU A 193 4.19 -11.31 -4.26
C GLU A 193 3.41 -10.20 -3.55
N ILE A 194 3.47 -10.19 -2.22
CA ILE A 194 2.86 -9.16 -1.39
C ILE A 194 3.95 -8.43 -0.61
N ASN A 195 3.95 -7.11 -0.73
CA ASN A 195 4.78 -6.20 0.04
C ASN A 195 4.40 -6.21 1.53
N TRP A 196 5.39 -6.23 2.42
CA TRP A 196 5.19 -6.25 3.86
C TRP A 196 6.36 -5.64 4.64
N ALA A 197 6.09 -5.23 5.89
CA ALA A 197 7.10 -4.88 6.88
C ALA A 197 6.61 -5.28 8.28
N VAL A 198 7.51 -5.79 9.14
CA VAL A 198 7.14 -6.12 10.53
C VAL A 198 6.98 -4.86 11.37
N SER A 199 6.00 -4.87 12.26
CA SER A 199 5.64 -3.71 13.08
C SER A 199 6.79 -3.16 13.93
N GLU A 200 7.76 -4.00 14.31
CA GLU A 200 8.89 -3.60 15.17
C GLU A 200 9.92 -2.70 14.49
N VAL A 201 10.01 -2.73 13.14
CA VAL A 201 10.90 -1.88 12.37
C VAL A 201 10.19 -0.69 11.73
N LEU A 202 8.87 -0.58 11.89
CA LEU A 202 8.13 0.54 11.33
C LEU A 202 8.44 1.85 12.06
N ALA A 203 8.49 2.94 11.30
CA ALA A 203 8.64 4.28 11.85
C ALA A 203 7.53 4.61 12.86
N PRO A 204 7.81 5.43 13.91
CA PRO A 204 6.83 5.77 14.92
C PRO A 204 5.55 6.43 14.40
N GLY A 205 5.61 7.10 13.24
CA GLY A 205 4.46 7.74 12.59
C GLY A 205 3.62 6.80 11.73
N VAL A 206 4.04 5.55 11.52
CA VAL A 206 3.31 4.59 10.67
C VAL A 206 1.99 4.18 11.32
N GLN A 207 0.94 4.18 10.52
CA GLN A 207 -0.38 3.66 10.86
C GLN A 207 -0.74 2.54 9.89
N SER A 208 -1.16 1.38 10.44
CA SER A 208 -1.42 0.17 9.67
C SER A 208 -2.90 -0.01 9.37
N VAL A 209 -3.21 -0.49 8.16
CA VAL A 209 -4.57 -0.76 7.69
C VAL A 209 -4.76 -2.24 7.35
N ALA A 210 -3.74 -2.91 6.83
CA ALA A 210 -3.79 -4.34 6.55
C ALA A 210 -2.47 -5.04 6.90
N ALA A 211 -2.54 -6.35 7.11
CA ALA A 211 -1.42 -7.23 7.43
C ALA A 211 -1.50 -8.53 6.63
N LEU A 212 -0.44 -9.33 6.65
CA LEU A 212 -0.45 -10.67 6.07
C LEU A 212 -1.35 -11.62 6.90
N PRO A 213 -2.06 -12.58 6.27
CA PRO A 213 -3.05 -13.41 6.95
C PRO A 213 -2.52 -14.25 8.10
N ASP A 214 -1.34 -14.82 7.92
CA ASP A 214 -0.74 -15.75 8.87
C ASP A 214 0.36 -15.11 9.73
N TYR A 215 0.65 -13.80 9.46
CA TYR A 215 1.68 -12.99 10.11
C TYR A 215 1.12 -11.61 10.48
N PRO A 216 0.34 -11.51 11.57
CA PRO A 216 -0.35 -10.26 11.94
C PRO A 216 0.60 -9.11 12.31
N GLU A 217 1.86 -9.40 12.60
CA GLU A 217 2.93 -8.41 12.80
C GLU A 217 3.46 -7.84 11.47
N ALA A 218 3.29 -8.56 10.34
CA ALA A 218 3.74 -8.12 9.03
C ALA A 218 2.65 -7.29 8.34
N GLN A 219 2.85 -5.97 8.33
CA GLN A 219 1.90 -5.00 7.77
C GLN A 219 2.07 -4.93 6.25
N SER A 220 0.98 -4.91 5.49
CA SER A 220 0.96 -4.89 4.01
C SER A 220 0.31 -3.65 3.40
N ILE A 221 -0.54 -2.93 4.15
CA ILE A 221 -1.01 -1.59 3.81
C ILE A 221 -0.82 -0.70 5.03
N TYR A 222 -0.03 0.35 4.87
CA TYR A 222 0.24 1.32 5.93
C TYR A 222 0.61 2.68 5.35
N PHE A 223 0.61 3.70 6.20
CA PHE A 223 0.85 5.07 5.76
C PHE A 223 1.49 5.92 6.86
N ILE A 224 2.06 7.06 6.45
CA ILE A 224 2.56 8.13 7.32
C ILE A 224 1.91 9.44 6.88
N LEU A 225 1.38 10.21 7.84
CA LEU A 225 0.81 11.53 7.56
C LEU A 225 1.88 12.62 7.49
N PRO A 226 1.63 13.73 6.77
CA PRO A 226 2.50 14.89 6.81
C PRO A 226 2.71 15.37 8.25
N GLY A 227 3.98 15.52 8.65
CA GLY A 227 4.36 15.94 10.00
C GLY A 227 4.51 14.81 11.01
N ASP A 228 4.04 13.60 10.73
CA ASP A 228 4.28 12.44 11.58
C ASP A 228 5.75 11.99 11.47
N ALA A 229 6.25 11.33 12.50
CA ALA A 229 7.65 10.96 12.60
C ALA A 229 8.01 9.83 11.63
N LEU A 230 8.99 10.08 10.76
CA LEU A 230 9.73 9.09 9.99
C LEU A 230 10.64 8.26 10.92
N PHE A 231 11.34 7.26 10.39
CA PHE A 231 12.19 6.40 11.22
C PHE A 231 13.34 7.17 11.88
N ASP A 232 13.94 8.12 11.20
CA ASP A 232 14.99 8.99 11.75
C ASP A 232 14.46 10.06 12.74
N GLY A 233 13.15 10.08 13.00
CA GLY A 233 12.47 11.03 13.87
C GLY A 233 12.16 12.38 13.21
N SER A 234 12.55 12.61 11.96
CA SER A 234 12.16 13.80 11.21
C SER A 234 10.66 13.75 10.84
N PRO A 235 10.01 14.91 10.66
CA PRO A 235 8.62 14.92 10.20
C PRO A 235 8.53 14.53 8.73
N SER A 236 7.56 13.69 8.37
CA SER A 236 7.26 13.39 6.96
C SER A 236 6.87 14.67 6.22
N PRO A 237 7.48 14.97 5.05
CA PRO A 237 7.13 16.15 4.27
C PRO A 237 5.77 16.02 3.58
N ASN A 238 5.25 14.80 3.40
CA ASN A 238 4.06 14.49 2.64
C ASN A 238 3.29 13.31 3.23
N LEU A 239 2.10 13.02 2.66
CA LEU A 239 1.44 11.74 2.84
C LEU A 239 2.19 10.67 2.07
N ARG A 240 2.55 9.59 2.73
CA ARG A 240 3.16 8.39 2.13
C ARG A 240 2.30 7.18 2.43
N ILE A 241 1.96 6.41 1.39
CA ILE A 241 1.19 5.16 1.49
C ILE A 241 2.06 4.05 0.94
N SER A 242 2.21 2.95 1.68
CA SER A 242 2.76 1.70 1.18
C SER A 242 1.61 0.73 0.92
N LEU A 243 1.55 0.18 -0.30
CA LEU A 243 0.54 -0.78 -0.71
C LEU A 243 1.09 -2.21 -0.70
N PHE A 244 0.17 -3.17 -0.67
CA PHE A 244 0.44 -4.60 -0.66
C PHE A 244 1.07 -5.14 -1.95
N THR A 245 1.21 -4.33 -2.99
CA THR A 245 1.67 -4.76 -4.31
C THR A 245 3.17 -4.96 -4.34
N GLU A 246 3.60 -6.01 -5.04
CA GLU A 246 4.99 -6.28 -5.38
C GLU A 246 5.07 -7.09 -6.66
N ASN A 247 6.18 -6.99 -7.39
CA ASN A 247 6.36 -7.64 -8.68
C ASN A 247 6.88 -9.07 -8.51
N ASN A 248 6.25 -10.00 -9.21
CA ASN A 248 6.78 -11.34 -9.41
C ASN A 248 7.32 -11.46 -10.86
N ASN A 249 8.40 -10.80 -11.12
CA ASN A 249 9.33 -10.90 -12.25
C ASN A 249 8.80 -11.04 -13.69
N ASP A 250 7.57 -11.45 -13.97
CA ASP A 250 7.17 -11.73 -15.35
C ASP A 250 5.75 -11.32 -15.74
N LEU A 251 4.89 -10.95 -14.80
CA LEU A 251 3.46 -10.88 -15.11
C LEU A 251 2.72 -9.68 -14.53
N GLY A 252 3.40 -8.71 -13.94
CA GLY A 252 2.81 -7.51 -13.36
C GLY A 252 1.66 -7.77 -12.36
N THR A 253 1.55 -6.96 -11.33
CA THR A 253 0.58 -7.18 -10.26
C THR A 253 -0.74 -6.46 -10.48
N TYR A 254 -0.72 -5.29 -11.16
CA TYR A 254 -1.90 -4.48 -11.30
C TYR A 254 -3.05 -5.21 -12.02
N HIS A 255 -2.78 -5.85 -13.16
CA HIS A 255 -3.83 -6.55 -13.93
C HIS A 255 -4.23 -7.92 -13.36
N ARG A 256 -3.52 -8.42 -12.35
CA ARG A 256 -3.88 -9.64 -11.62
C ARG A 256 -4.71 -9.38 -10.38
N MET A 257 -4.87 -8.14 -9.99
CA MET A 257 -5.73 -7.80 -8.87
C MET A 257 -7.15 -8.32 -9.11
N THR A 258 -7.79 -8.71 -8.02
CA THR A 258 -9.24 -8.91 -7.98
C THR A 258 -9.95 -7.57 -8.00
N ASP A 259 -11.28 -7.59 -8.09
CA ASP A 259 -12.10 -6.38 -7.92
C ASP A 259 -11.83 -5.72 -6.56
N ASP A 260 -11.62 -6.52 -5.49
CA ASP A 260 -11.29 -5.99 -4.15
C ASP A 260 -9.87 -5.41 -4.10
N GLY A 261 -8.89 -6.02 -4.81
CA GLY A 261 -7.55 -5.46 -4.95
C GLY A 261 -7.56 -4.10 -5.65
N HIS A 262 -8.28 -4.00 -6.77
CA HIS A 262 -8.48 -2.71 -7.46
C HIS A 262 -9.22 -1.69 -6.60
N LEU A 263 -10.21 -2.13 -5.80
CA LEU A 263 -10.94 -1.25 -4.89
C LEU A 263 -10.02 -0.64 -3.81
N LEU A 264 -9.08 -1.42 -3.27
CA LEU A 264 -8.08 -0.92 -2.31
C LEU A 264 -7.10 0.06 -2.97
N PHE A 265 -6.67 -0.22 -4.20
CA PHE A 265 -5.84 0.70 -4.97
C PHE A 265 -6.56 2.02 -5.24
N ASP A 266 -7.79 1.98 -5.75
CA ASP A 266 -8.61 3.18 -6.03
C ASP A 266 -8.93 3.97 -4.75
N ALA A 267 -9.10 3.28 -3.61
CA ALA A 267 -9.27 3.92 -2.32
C ALA A 267 -8.01 4.68 -1.89
N SER A 268 -6.83 4.10 -2.12
CA SER A 268 -5.56 4.74 -1.81
C SER A 268 -5.33 5.97 -2.69
N LEU A 269 -5.62 5.85 -3.98
CA LEU A 269 -5.58 6.95 -4.94
C LEU A 269 -6.50 8.10 -4.52
N ASN A 270 -7.78 7.79 -4.27
CA ASN A 270 -8.78 8.79 -3.88
C ASN A 270 -8.40 9.49 -2.57
N TRP A 271 -7.92 8.73 -1.58
CA TRP A 271 -7.54 9.29 -0.30
C TRP A 271 -6.32 10.20 -0.43
N ALA A 272 -5.28 9.78 -1.18
CA ALA A 272 -4.09 10.60 -1.42
C ALA A 272 -4.41 11.92 -2.14
N LEU A 273 -5.27 11.88 -3.16
CA LEU A 273 -5.67 13.06 -3.94
C LEU A 273 -6.59 14.02 -3.17
N THR A 274 -7.34 13.52 -2.19
CA THR A 274 -8.25 14.35 -1.38
C THR A 274 -7.64 14.77 -0.03
N TYR A 275 -6.55 14.12 0.39
CA TYR A 275 -5.88 14.45 1.64
C TYR A 275 -5.32 15.87 1.60
N GLY A 276 -5.69 16.69 2.56
CA GLY A 276 -5.23 18.09 2.61
C GLY A 276 -6.00 19.07 1.72
N SER A 277 -6.94 18.62 0.89
CA SER A 277 -7.79 19.52 0.10
C SER A 277 -8.87 20.24 0.94
N GLY A 278 -8.79 20.12 2.25
CA GLY A 278 -9.55 20.94 3.22
C GLY A 278 -11.07 20.77 3.09
N MET A 279 -11.55 19.56 3.34
CA MET A 279 -12.98 19.38 3.64
C MET A 279 -13.28 19.66 5.09
#